data_7741993c6ed7211b4696ca134bb2e4d4
#
_entry.id   7741993c6ed7211b4696ca134bb2e4d4
#
_cell.length_a   1.000
_cell.length_b   1.000
_cell.length_c   1.000
_cell.angle_alpha   90.00
_cell.angle_beta   90.00
_cell.angle_gamma   90.00
#
_symmetry.space_group_name_H-M   'P 1'
#
loop_
_entity.id
_entity.type
_entity.pdbx_description
1 polymer ?
#
loop_
_entity_poly.entity_id
_entity_poly.type
_entity_poly.pdbx_seq_one_letter_code
_entity_poly.pdbx_strand_id
1 'polypeptide(L)'
;MDREWAARAAQYGGEEAYLAVLARMGLDRAEAEAISGDYYLYEHLYDLYCTEGSELAPAEHDLETFAQEQGYLTVDHIWLSTAAADPADAEAVAACRARAEEAFSKLNGSADPAHDFAVLAATYSDETDRDQHPSGYTFTVGDGTLPAACEEAAQALEEGQFSGVVEADDGFYLILRKHVDLEAVAPDYFDALLQAAADSADISTTRTYADLDVSRFYDELIAARAELDASGGEVA
;
A
#
# COMPACT_ATOMS: atom_id res chain seq x y z
N MET A 1 15.18 18.52 -14.18
CA MET A 1 16.52 18.42 -13.55
C MET A 1 16.98 19.75 -12.96
N ASP A 2 17.36 20.80 -13.72
CA ASP A 2 17.91 22.07 -13.17
C ASP A 2 16.97 22.80 -12.19
N ARG A 3 15.66 22.81 -12.44
CA ARG A 3 14.67 23.45 -11.54
C ARG A 3 14.56 22.73 -10.20
N GLU A 4 14.62 21.43 -10.21
CA GLU A 4 14.54 20.58 -9.02
C GLU A 4 15.84 20.61 -8.24
N TRP A 5 16.98 20.62 -8.95
CA TRP A 5 18.27 20.85 -8.34
C TRP A 5 18.30 22.18 -7.56
N ALA A 6 17.83 23.27 -8.21
CA ALA A 6 17.78 24.59 -7.57
C ALA A 6 16.84 24.61 -6.35
N ALA A 7 15.68 23.95 -6.43
CA ALA A 7 14.72 23.84 -5.33
C ALA A 7 15.31 23.06 -4.14
N ARG A 8 16.04 21.98 -4.43
CA ARG A 8 16.70 21.17 -3.40
C ARG A 8 17.89 21.92 -2.79
N ALA A 9 18.73 22.54 -3.60
CA ALA A 9 19.82 23.36 -3.12
C ALA A 9 19.36 24.52 -2.21
N ALA A 10 18.20 25.12 -2.52
CA ALA A 10 17.62 26.18 -1.68
C ALA A 10 17.26 25.69 -0.26
N GLN A 11 16.86 24.43 -0.09
CA GLN A 11 16.55 23.84 1.23
C GLN A 11 17.81 23.72 2.12
N TYR A 12 19.00 23.63 1.50
CA TYR A 12 20.27 23.52 2.19
C TYR A 12 21.02 24.86 2.32
N GLY A 13 20.37 25.99 1.95
CA GLY A 13 20.99 27.32 2.01
C GLY A 13 21.79 27.72 0.77
N GLY A 14 21.60 26.99 -0.35
CA GLY A 14 22.21 27.26 -1.63
C GLY A 14 23.06 26.13 -2.19
N GLU A 15 23.47 26.26 -3.44
CA GLU A 15 24.18 25.22 -4.18
C GLU A 15 25.50 24.80 -3.54
N GLU A 16 26.28 25.76 -3.04
CA GLU A 16 27.56 25.49 -2.39
C GLU A 16 27.38 24.63 -1.12
N ALA A 17 26.38 24.97 -0.29
CA ALA A 17 26.06 24.22 0.92
C ALA A 17 25.54 22.82 0.59
N TYR A 18 24.71 22.69 -0.44
CA TYR A 18 24.20 21.41 -0.88
C TYR A 18 25.33 20.50 -1.43
N LEU A 19 26.23 21.05 -2.26
CA LEU A 19 27.41 20.33 -2.75
C LEU A 19 28.32 19.86 -1.60
N ALA A 20 28.49 20.68 -0.56
CA ALA A 20 29.25 20.29 0.61
C ALA A 20 28.62 19.11 1.37
N VAL A 21 27.29 19.03 1.42
CA VAL A 21 26.58 17.87 1.99
C VAL A 21 26.78 16.63 1.13
N LEU A 22 26.64 16.74 -0.19
CA LEU A 22 26.85 15.63 -1.12
C LEU A 22 28.30 15.10 -1.04
N ALA A 23 29.29 15.98 -0.99
CA ALA A 23 30.68 15.60 -0.85
C ALA A 23 30.98 14.81 0.43
N ARG A 24 30.26 15.10 1.55
CA ARG A 24 30.35 14.29 2.78
C ARG A 24 29.78 12.88 2.60
N MET A 25 28.86 12.73 1.66
CA MET A 25 28.27 11.42 1.31
C MET A 25 29.09 10.70 0.24
N GLY A 26 30.20 11.29 -0.22
CA GLY A 26 31.02 10.76 -1.30
C GLY A 26 30.42 10.93 -2.68
N LEU A 27 29.45 11.84 -2.83
CA LEU A 27 28.76 12.10 -4.09
C LEU A 27 29.22 13.43 -4.68
N ASP A 28 29.39 13.47 -6.00
CA ASP A 28 29.45 14.70 -6.77
C ASP A 28 28.10 15.08 -7.36
N ARG A 29 28.03 16.24 -8.03
CA ARG A 29 26.80 16.71 -8.66
C ARG A 29 26.27 15.72 -9.71
N ALA A 30 27.14 15.19 -10.55
CA ALA A 30 26.75 14.30 -11.63
C ALA A 30 26.16 12.97 -11.12
N GLU A 31 26.75 12.43 -10.05
CA GLU A 31 26.25 11.23 -9.38
C GLU A 31 24.90 11.50 -8.70
N ALA A 32 24.76 12.63 -8.02
CA ALA A 32 23.49 13.02 -7.40
C ALA A 32 22.39 13.29 -8.44
N GLU A 33 22.72 13.90 -9.58
CA GLU A 33 21.79 14.09 -10.70
C GLU A 33 21.40 12.75 -11.35
N ALA A 34 22.34 11.80 -11.48
CA ALA A 34 22.04 10.47 -12.02
C ALA A 34 21.08 9.71 -11.11
N ILE A 35 21.35 9.63 -9.79
CA ILE A 35 20.48 8.99 -8.81
C ILE A 35 19.08 9.63 -8.80
N SER A 36 19.03 10.97 -8.85
CA SER A 36 17.75 11.69 -8.92
C SER A 36 17.01 11.44 -10.24
N GLY A 37 17.76 11.29 -11.34
CA GLY A 37 17.22 11.00 -12.66
C GLY A 37 16.51 9.65 -12.70
N ASP A 38 17.09 8.63 -12.10
CA ASP A 38 16.48 7.30 -12.04
C ASP A 38 15.19 7.31 -11.22
N TYR A 39 15.17 8.05 -10.09
CA TYR A 39 13.97 8.23 -9.29
C TYR A 39 12.83 8.93 -10.07
N TYR A 40 13.15 10.04 -10.76
CA TYR A 40 12.15 10.74 -11.57
C TYR A 40 11.70 9.95 -12.79
N LEU A 41 12.55 9.10 -13.34
CA LEU A 41 12.16 8.19 -14.41
C LEU A 41 11.14 7.18 -13.91
N TYR A 42 11.37 6.59 -12.74
CA TYR A 42 10.42 5.67 -12.11
C TYR A 42 9.06 6.36 -11.86
N GLU A 43 9.06 7.52 -11.19
CA GLU A 43 7.82 8.26 -10.92
C GLU A 43 7.06 8.61 -12.20
N HIS A 44 7.78 9.06 -13.24
CA HIS A 44 7.15 9.39 -14.50
C HIS A 44 6.56 8.16 -15.20
N LEU A 45 7.25 7.03 -15.18
CA LEU A 45 6.72 5.78 -15.71
C LEU A 45 5.53 5.30 -14.88
N TYR A 46 5.61 5.39 -13.55
CA TYR A 46 4.51 5.07 -12.66
C TYR A 46 3.25 5.89 -13.01
N ASP A 47 3.38 7.20 -13.15
CA ASP A 47 2.27 8.06 -13.54
C ASP A 47 1.67 7.67 -14.90
N LEU A 48 2.52 7.30 -15.87
CA LEU A 48 2.07 6.88 -17.20
C LEU A 48 1.35 5.52 -17.18
N TYR A 49 1.67 4.62 -16.26
CA TYR A 49 1.05 3.31 -16.14
C TYR A 49 -0.15 3.31 -15.20
N CYS A 50 -0.12 4.09 -14.13
CA CYS A 50 -1.12 4.03 -13.06
C CYS A 50 -2.17 5.15 -13.14
N THR A 51 -2.04 6.12 -14.08
CA THR A 51 -3.05 7.16 -14.26
C THR A 51 -4.04 6.76 -15.35
N GLU A 52 -5.31 6.70 -15.03
CA GLU A 52 -6.38 6.40 -15.99
C GLU A 52 -6.33 7.35 -17.21
N GLY A 53 -6.40 6.77 -18.40
CA GLY A 53 -6.38 7.51 -19.68
C GLY A 53 -5.03 8.08 -20.07
N SER A 54 -3.96 7.75 -19.37
CA SER A 54 -2.59 8.09 -19.77
C SER A 54 -2.13 7.28 -20.99
N GLU A 55 -1.00 7.67 -21.59
CA GLU A 55 -0.52 7.06 -22.85
C GLU A 55 -0.17 5.57 -22.70
N LEU A 56 0.31 5.16 -21.52
CA LEU A 56 0.75 3.79 -21.24
C LEU A 56 -0.16 3.08 -20.23
N ALA A 57 -1.33 3.65 -19.91
CA ALA A 57 -2.27 2.99 -19.03
C ALA A 57 -2.61 1.59 -19.57
N PRO A 58 -2.53 0.54 -18.74
CA PRO A 58 -2.89 -0.80 -19.15
C PRO A 58 -4.35 -0.87 -19.55
N ALA A 59 -4.67 -1.82 -20.44
CA ALA A 59 -6.07 -2.07 -20.75
C ALA A 59 -6.78 -2.68 -19.53
N GLU A 60 -8.05 -2.33 -19.32
CA GLU A 60 -8.87 -2.85 -18.22
C GLU A 60 -8.79 -4.39 -18.13
N HIS A 61 -8.87 -5.07 -19.27
CA HIS A 61 -8.77 -6.53 -19.33
C HIS A 61 -7.43 -7.09 -18.82
N ASP A 62 -6.32 -6.36 -19.00
CA ASP A 62 -5.01 -6.80 -18.52
C ASP A 62 -4.95 -6.70 -17.00
N LEU A 63 -5.52 -5.62 -16.42
CA LEU A 63 -5.64 -5.44 -14.98
C LEU A 63 -6.59 -6.47 -14.35
N GLU A 64 -7.74 -6.75 -14.98
CA GLU A 64 -8.68 -7.79 -14.55
C GLU A 64 -8.01 -9.18 -14.53
N THR A 65 -7.26 -9.50 -15.58
CA THR A 65 -6.53 -10.77 -15.69
C THR A 65 -5.49 -10.88 -14.58
N PHE A 66 -4.70 -9.83 -14.39
CA PHE A 66 -3.69 -9.78 -13.32
C PHE A 66 -4.34 -9.90 -11.94
N ALA A 67 -5.39 -9.13 -11.69
CA ALA A 67 -6.11 -9.18 -10.43
C ALA A 67 -6.65 -10.59 -10.12
N GLN A 68 -7.21 -11.26 -11.14
CA GLN A 68 -7.68 -12.63 -11.01
C GLN A 68 -6.55 -13.62 -10.73
N GLU A 69 -5.43 -13.52 -11.47
CA GLU A 69 -4.27 -14.41 -11.30
C GLU A 69 -3.59 -14.24 -9.95
N GLN A 70 -3.53 -13.00 -9.44
CA GLN A 70 -2.96 -12.70 -8.12
C GLN A 70 -3.95 -12.90 -6.97
N GLY A 71 -5.24 -13.11 -7.26
CA GLY A 71 -6.26 -13.34 -6.26
C GLY A 71 -6.73 -12.09 -5.51
N TYR A 72 -6.72 -10.94 -6.18
CA TYR A 72 -7.23 -9.69 -5.59
C TYR A 72 -8.73 -9.75 -5.34
N LEU A 73 -9.11 -9.20 -4.22
CA LEU A 73 -10.49 -9.03 -3.78
C LEU A 73 -10.71 -7.58 -3.38
N THR A 74 -11.91 -7.03 -3.66
CA THR A 74 -12.35 -5.76 -3.10
C THR A 74 -13.64 -5.96 -2.32
N VAL A 75 -13.69 -5.43 -1.11
CA VAL A 75 -14.86 -5.51 -0.24
C VAL A 75 -15.18 -4.18 0.42
N ASP A 76 -16.44 -3.97 0.73
CA ASP A 76 -16.85 -3.08 1.81
C ASP A 76 -17.13 -3.94 3.05
N HIS A 77 -16.97 -3.37 4.25
CA HIS A 77 -17.34 -4.06 5.48
C HIS A 77 -18.07 -3.14 6.47
N ILE A 78 -18.84 -3.76 7.34
CA ILE A 78 -19.39 -3.15 8.55
C ILE A 78 -18.69 -3.83 9.72
N TRP A 79 -17.89 -3.08 10.45
CA TRP A 79 -17.15 -3.57 11.60
C TRP A 79 -17.79 -3.10 12.90
N LEU A 80 -18.11 -4.03 13.78
CA LEU A 80 -18.61 -3.75 15.12
C LEU A 80 -17.55 -4.23 16.12
N SER A 81 -16.81 -3.26 16.64
CA SER A 81 -15.64 -3.49 17.49
C SER A 81 -16.04 -4.02 18.86
N THR A 82 -15.30 -5.02 19.33
CA THR A 82 -15.33 -5.46 20.73
C THR A 82 -14.21 -4.84 21.56
N ALA A 83 -13.38 -3.96 20.99
CA ALA A 83 -12.21 -3.37 21.68
C ALA A 83 -12.58 -2.53 22.91
N ALA A 84 -13.79 -1.98 22.96
CA ALA A 84 -14.30 -1.24 24.12
C ALA A 84 -14.93 -2.16 25.18
N ALA A 85 -15.19 -3.43 24.86
CA ALA A 85 -15.70 -4.42 25.77
C ALA A 85 -14.54 -5.13 26.48
N ASP A 86 -14.67 -5.36 27.80
CA ASP A 86 -13.78 -6.30 28.47
C ASP A 86 -14.02 -7.68 27.83
N PRO A 87 -13.00 -8.38 27.31
CA PRO A 87 -13.16 -9.73 26.74
C PRO A 87 -13.78 -10.72 27.74
N ALA A 88 -13.69 -10.46 29.04
CA ALA A 88 -14.35 -11.22 30.08
C ALA A 88 -15.82 -10.83 30.28
N ASP A 89 -16.29 -9.72 29.68
CA ASP A 89 -17.69 -9.28 29.74
C ASP A 89 -18.49 -9.90 28.58
N ALA A 90 -18.95 -11.10 28.80
CA ALA A 90 -19.76 -11.84 27.83
C ALA A 90 -21.07 -11.12 27.43
N GLU A 91 -21.62 -10.24 28.31
CA GLU A 91 -22.83 -9.48 28.02
C GLU A 91 -22.55 -8.36 27.01
N ALA A 92 -21.42 -7.65 27.16
CA ALA A 92 -21.00 -6.62 26.22
C ALA A 92 -20.66 -7.20 24.83
N VAL A 93 -19.97 -8.34 24.79
CA VAL A 93 -19.70 -9.05 23.53
C VAL A 93 -21.00 -9.54 22.86
N ALA A 94 -21.94 -10.08 23.64
CA ALA A 94 -23.24 -10.52 23.12
C ALA A 94 -24.08 -9.33 22.59
N ALA A 95 -24.00 -8.16 23.22
CA ALA A 95 -24.67 -6.95 22.74
C ALA A 95 -24.06 -6.45 21.40
N CYS A 96 -22.75 -6.55 21.23
CA CYS A 96 -22.07 -6.25 19.98
C CYS A 96 -22.53 -7.20 18.86
N ARG A 97 -22.54 -8.51 19.13
CA ARG A 97 -23.07 -9.52 18.19
C ARG A 97 -24.52 -9.22 17.79
N ALA A 98 -25.40 -8.88 18.76
CA ALA A 98 -26.80 -8.57 18.49
C ALA A 98 -26.95 -7.35 17.56
N ARG A 99 -26.09 -6.33 17.68
CA ARG A 99 -26.05 -5.19 16.74
C ARG A 99 -25.68 -5.66 15.32
N ALA A 100 -24.71 -6.56 15.18
CA ALA A 100 -24.32 -7.12 13.90
C ALA A 100 -25.46 -7.96 13.26
N GLU A 101 -26.16 -8.77 14.07
CA GLU A 101 -27.31 -9.55 13.64
C GLU A 101 -28.48 -8.65 13.23
N GLU A 102 -28.69 -7.52 13.90
CA GLU A 102 -29.69 -6.52 13.53
C GLU A 102 -29.35 -5.89 12.16
N ALA A 103 -28.10 -5.49 11.95
CA ALA A 103 -27.64 -4.94 10.68
C ALA A 103 -27.80 -5.97 9.54
N PHE A 104 -27.40 -7.23 9.78
CA PHE A 104 -27.59 -8.33 8.83
C PHE A 104 -29.07 -8.57 8.50
N SER A 105 -29.94 -8.56 9.50
CA SER A 105 -31.38 -8.76 9.29
C SER A 105 -31.99 -7.67 8.40
N LYS A 106 -31.58 -6.42 8.58
CA LYS A 106 -31.99 -5.29 7.73
C LYS A 106 -31.51 -5.48 6.30
N LEU A 107 -30.25 -5.85 6.14
CA LEU A 107 -29.63 -6.08 4.83
C LEU A 107 -30.30 -7.24 4.09
N ASN A 108 -30.54 -8.36 4.78
CA ASN A 108 -31.17 -9.56 4.21
C ASN A 108 -32.66 -9.32 3.80
N GLY A 109 -33.29 -8.31 4.35
CA GLY A 109 -34.64 -7.89 3.97
C GLY A 109 -34.70 -6.78 2.91
N SER A 110 -33.51 -6.30 2.44
CA SER A 110 -33.42 -5.19 1.50
C SER A 110 -33.77 -5.60 0.07
N ALA A 111 -34.34 -4.66 -0.66
CA ALA A 111 -34.56 -4.78 -2.10
C ALA A 111 -33.33 -4.33 -2.92
N ASP A 112 -32.42 -3.56 -2.31
CA ASP A 112 -31.14 -3.10 -2.89
C ASP A 112 -30.04 -3.24 -1.82
N PRO A 113 -29.51 -4.46 -1.61
CA PRO A 113 -28.53 -4.72 -0.57
C PRO A 113 -27.22 -3.90 -0.72
N ALA A 114 -26.80 -3.60 -1.94
CA ALA A 114 -25.57 -2.85 -2.18
C ALA A 114 -25.69 -1.40 -1.72
N HIS A 115 -26.82 -0.74 -2.01
CA HIS A 115 -27.10 0.60 -1.53
C HIS A 115 -27.28 0.63 -0.01
N ASP A 116 -28.08 -0.28 0.52
CA ASP A 116 -28.41 -0.31 1.95
C ASP A 116 -27.19 -0.70 2.80
N PHE A 117 -26.23 -1.46 2.24
CA PHE A 117 -24.98 -1.76 2.91
C PHE A 117 -24.20 -0.49 3.28
N ALA A 118 -24.10 0.46 2.33
CA ALA A 118 -23.44 1.74 2.58
C ALA A 118 -24.14 2.56 3.68
N VAL A 119 -25.48 2.57 3.69
CA VAL A 119 -26.30 3.26 4.70
C VAL A 119 -26.14 2.60 6.08
N LEU A 120 -26.15 1.27 6.12
CA LEU A 120 -25.96 0.51 7.36
C LEU A 120 -24.53 0.66 7.88
N ALA A 121 -23.53 0.66 7.02
CA ALA A 121 -22.15 0.90 7.41
C ALA A 121 -22.00 2.29 8.07
N ALA A 122 -22.60 3.33 7.52
CA ALA A 122 -22.58 4.66 8.13
C ALA A 122 -23.30 4.71 9.49
N THR A 123 -24.22 3.77 9.77
CA THR A 123 -25.03 3.75 11.00
C THR A 123 -24.47 2.84 12.08
N TYR A 124 -23.92 1.69 11.69
CA TYR A 124 -23.54 0.60 12.60
C TYR A 124 -22.04 0.42 12.73
N SER A 125 -21.26 0.75 11.69
CA SER A 125 -19.82 0.49 11.70
C SER A 125 -19.09 1.39 12.69
N ASP A 126 -18.17 0.78 13.43
CA ASP A 126 -17.21 1.48 14.28
C ASP A 126 -15.93 1.86 13.48
N GLU A 127 -15.89 1.62 12.16
CA GLU A 127 -14.80 1.96 11.25
C GLU A 127 -14.64 3.48 11.12
N THR A 128 -13.41 3.97 11.27
CA THR A 128 -13.12 5.41 11.29
C THR A 128 -12.42 5.93 10.05
N ASP A 129 -11.86 5.05 9.22
CA ASP A 129 -11.09 5.42 8.03
C ASP A 129 -11.81 5.14 6.70
N ARG A 130 -13.07 4.75 6.76
CA ARG A 130 -13.89 4.42 5.60
C ARG A 130 -13.90 5.49 4.51
N ASP A 131 -13.84 6.77 4.90
CA ASP A 131 -13.78 7.88 3.95
C ASP A 131 -12.48 7.90 3.14
N GLN A 132 -11.45 7.19 3.60
CA GLN A 132 -10.17 7.02 2.91
C GLN A 132 -10.22 5.85 1.90
N HIS A 133 -11.24 5.01 1.98
CA HIS A 133 -11.45 3.83 1.13
C HIS A 133 -12.80 3.91 0.38
N PRO A 134 -13.02 4.93 -0.47
CA PRO A 134 -14.32 5.14 -1.12
C PRO A 134 -14.68 3.99 -2.08
N SER A 135 -13.69 3.33 -2.66
CA SER A 135 -13.87 2.16 -3.51
C SER A 135 -13.97 0.85 -2.73
N GLY A 136 -13.70 0.85 -1.44
CA GLY A 136 -13.61 -0.32 -0.58
C GLY A 136 -12.16 -0.69 -0.29
N TYR A 137 -11.97 -1.85 0.33
CA TYR A 137 -10.66 -2.41 0.72
C TYR A 137 -10.26 -3.47 -0.30
N THR A 138 -9.19 -3.18 -1.04
CA THR A 138 -8.62 -4.10 -2.04
C THR A 138 -7.41 -4.80 -1.44
N PHE A 139 -7.38 -6.12 -1.51
CA PHE A 139 -6.35 -6.95 -0.88
C PHE A 139 -6.21 -8.29 -1.59
N THR A 140 -5.14 -9.03 -1.26
CA THR A 140 -4.98 -10.45 -1.60
C THR A 140 -5.13 -11.30 -0.33
N VAL A 141 -5.73 -12.47 -0.46
CA VAL A 141 -5.97 -13.34 0.71
C VAL A 141 -4.65 -13.70 1.39
N GLY A 142 -4.56 -13.39 2.67
CA GLY A 142 -3.38 -13.66 3.50
C GLY A 142 -2.42 -12.48 3.64
N ASP A 143 -2.72 -11.31 3.06
CA ASP A 143 -1.89 -10.11 3.25
C ASP A 143 -2.13 -9.41 4.60
N GLY A 144 -3.21 -9.75 5.30
CA GLY A 144 -3.53 -9.23 6.62
C GLY A 144 -4.23 -7.88 6.61
N THR A 145 -4.77 -7.44 5.49
CA THR A 145 -5.59 -6.22 5.40
C THR A 145 -6.85 -6.33 6.24
N LEU A 146 -7.45 -7.54 6.27
CA LEU A 146 -8.59 -7.86 7.14
C LEU A 146 -8.25 -9.07 8.04
N PRO A 147 -9.00 -9.29 9.15
CA PRO A 147 -8.89 -10.52 9.90
C PRO A 147 -9.09 -11.76 9.01
N ALA A 148 -8.35 -12.83 9.24
CA ALA A 148 -8.37 -14.04 8.39
C ALA A 148 -9.77 -14.60 8.16
N ALA A 149 -10.63 -14.58 9.17
CA ALA A 149 -12.03 -15.02 9.02
C ALA A 149 -12.83 -14.15 8.05
N CYS A 150 -12.51 -12.85 7.97
CA CYS A 150 -13.13 -11.91 7.04
C CYS A 150 -12.62 -12.12 5.61
N GLU A 151 -11.32 -12.38 5.44
CA GLU A 151 -10.72 -12.70 4.14
C GLU A 151 -11.29 -14.02 3.57
N GLU A 152 -11.42 -15.05 4.41
CA GLU A 152 -12.06 -16.32 4.03
C GLU A 152 -13.53 -16.11 3.64
N ALA A 153 -14.27 -15.29 4.39
CA ALA A 153 -15.66 -14.97 4.06
C ALA A 153 -15.75 -14.21 2.73
N ALA A 154 -14.87 -13.23 2.50
CA ALA A 154 -14.80 -12.47 1.25
C ALA A 154 -14.52 -13.37 0.05
N GLN A 155 -13.60 -14.34 0.19
CA GLN A 155 -13.25 -15.29 -0.87
C GLN A 155 -14.42 -16.22 -1.26
N ALA A 156 -15.29 -16.55 -0.29
CA ALA A 156 -16.44 -17.40 -0.53
C ALA A 156 -17.64 -16.70 -1.20
N LEU A 157 -17.60 -15.37 -1.30
CA LEU A 157 -18.67 -14.56 -1.90
C LEU A 157 -18.43 -14.35 -3.39
N GLU A 158 -19.52 -14.26 -4.15
CA GLU A 158 -19.51 -13.69 -5.51
C GLU A 158 -19.66 -12.17 -5.44
N GLU A 159 -19.31 -11.46 -6.50
CA GLU A 159 -19.50 -10.01 -6.59
C GLU A 159 -20.97 -9.61 -6.36
N GLY A 160 -21.16 -8.58 -5.55
CA GLY A 160 -22.49 -8.11 -5.14
C GLY A 160 -23.13 -8.94 -4.01
N GLN A 161 -22.52 -10.04 -3.59
CA GLN A 161 -22.99 -10.82 -2.44
C GLN A 161 -22.44 -10.26 -1.13
N PHE A 162 -23.19 -10.46 -0.06
CA PHE A 162 -22.75 -10.12 1.30
C PHE A 162 -22.78 -11.35 2.21
N SER A 163 -21.91 -11.32 3.23
CA SER A 163 -21.77 -12.40 4.21
C SER A 163 -22.88 -12.41 5.26
N GLY A 164 -23.00 -13.51 5.99
CA GLY A 164 -23.57 -13.48 7.34
C GLY A 164 -22.68 -12.70 8.30
N VAL A 165 -23.04 -12.74 9.59
CA VAL A 165 -22.17 -12.18 10.64
C VAL A 165 -20.90 -13.04 10.75
N VAL A 166 -19.75 -12.45 10.52
CA VAL A 166 -18.41 -13.05 10.66
C VAL A 166 -17.85 -12.63 12.00
N GLU A 167 -17.40 -13.57 12.82
CA GLU A 167 -16.74 -13.31 14.10
C GLU A 167 -15.23 -13.33 13.92
N ALA A 168 -14.56 -12.29 14.38
CA ALA A 168 -13.11 -12.17 14.42
C ALA A 168 -12.65 -11.79 15.83
N ASP A 169 -11.33 -11.78 16.06
CA ASP A 169 -10.75 -11.53 17.40
C ASP A 169 -11.05 -10.11 17.92
N ASP A 170 -11.28 -9.16 17.03
CA ASP A 170 -11.49 -7.72 17.31
C ASP A 170 -12.96 -7.29 17.19
N GLY A 171 -13.87 -8.18 16.78
CA GLY A 171 -15.28 -7.87 16.66
C GLY A 171 -16.08 -8.74 15.71
N PHE A 172 -17.16 -8.15 15.22
CA PHE A 172 -18.09 -8.79 14.28
C PHE A 172 -18.13 -8.00 12.99
N TYR A 173 -18.18 -8.72 11.88
CA TYR A 173 -18.12 -8.13 10.54
C TYR A 173 -19.31 -8.58 9.68
N LEU A 174 -19.77 -7.69 8.82
CA LEU A 174 -20.51 -8.02 7.62
C LEU A 174 -19.66 -7.58 6.44
N ILE A 175 -19.52 -8.44 5.44
CA ILE A 175 -18.66 -8.24 4.28
C ILE A 175 -19.56 -8.14 3.04
N LEU A 176 -19.36 -7.12 2.20
CA LEU A 176 -19.94 -7.03 0.87
C LEU A 176 -18.83 -7.18 -0.16
N ARG A 177 -18.91 -8.22 -0.99
CA ARG A 177 -17.97 -8.40 -2.10
C ARG A 177 -18.29 -7.42 -3.22
N LYS A 178 -17.32 -6.61 -3.62
CA LYS A 178 -17.40 -5.65 -4.72
C LYS A 178 -16.69 -6.18 -5.96
N HIS A 179 -16.91 -5.51 -7.08
CA HIS A 179 -16.00 -5.61 -8.22
C HIS A 179 -14.61 -5.14 -7.79
N VAL A 180 -13.55 -5.79 -8.32
CA VAL A 180 -12.17 -5.45 -7.94
C VAL A 180 -11.86 -4.01 -8.36
N ASP A 181 -11.31 -3.23 -7.44
CA ASP A 181 -10.84 -1.88 -7.73
C ASP A 181 -9.52 -1.97 -8.51
N LEU A 182 -9.61 -1.78 -9.82
CA LEU A 182 -8.46 -1.88 -10.72
C LEU A 182 -7.47 -0.72 -10.55
N GLU A 183 -7.91 0.44 -10.03
CA GLU A 183 -7.00 1.55 -9.71
C GLU A 183 -6.06 1.15 -8.56
N ALA A 184 -6.59 0.41 -7.57
CA ALA A 184 -5.79 -0.10 -6.47
C ALA A 184 -4.82 -1.23 -6.91
N VAL A 185 -5.13 -1.95 -7.99
CA VAL A 185 -4.30 -3.05 -8.55
C VAL A 185 -3.20 -2.53 -9.48
N ALA A 186 -3.42 -1.39 -10.14
CA ALA A 186 -2.52 -0.86 -11.16
C ALA A 186 -1.06 -0.68 -10.71
N PRO A 187 -0.76 -0.23 -9.48
CA PRO A 187 0.60 -0.14 -8.96
C PRO A 187 1.33 -1.48 -8.95
N ASP A 188 0.69 -2.52 -8.44
CA ASP A 188 1.28 -3.85 -8.34
C ASP A 188 1.45 -4.51 -9.72
N TYR A 189 0.53 -4.23 -10.64
CA TYR A 189 0.69 -4.62 -12.04
C TYR A 189 1.90 -3.94 -12.68
N PHE A 190 2.11 -2.64 -12.47
CA PHE A 190 3.28 -1.91 -12.93
C PHE A 190 4.58 -2.48 -12.37
N ASP A 191 4.62 -2.77 -11.07
CA ASP A 191 5.79 -3.37 -10.42
C ASP A 191 6.08 -4.77 -10.98
N ALA A 192 5.04 -5.57 -11.27
CA ALA A 192 5.20 -6.87 -11.91
C ALA A 192 5.79 -6.75 -13.33
N LEU A 193 5.37 -5.74 -14.10
CA LEU A 193 5.95 -5.46 -15.43
C LEU A 193 7.42 -5.05 -15.32
N LEU A 194 7.77 -4.20 -14.37
CA LEU A 194 9.18 -3.80 -14.12
C LEU A 194 10.02 -4.99 -13.71
N GLN A 195 9.50 -5.85 -12.82
CA GLN A 195 10.20 -7.06 -12.40
C GLN A 195 10.43 -8.01 -13.59
N ALA A 196 9.42 -8.24 -14.42
CA ALA A 196 9.54 -9.07 -15.61
C ALA A 196 10.56 -8.50 -16.61
N ALA A 197 10.59 -7.18 -16.78
CA ALA A 197 11.58 -6.50 -17.60
C ALA A 197 13.00 -6.67 -17.03
N ALA A 198 13.18 -6.52 -15.72
CA ALA A 198 14.44 -6.71 -15.03
C ALA A 198 14.96 -8.16 -15.13
N ASP A 199 14.06 -9.14 -14.95
CA ASP A 199 14.40 -10.57 -15.05
C ASP A 199 14.82 -10.99 -16.46
N SER A 200 14.29 -10.31 -17.47
CA SER A 200 14.61 -10.55 -18.89
C SER A 200 15.82 -9.75 -19.39
N ALA A 201 16.32 -8.79 -18.59
CA ALA A 201 17.42 -7.93 -18.98
C ALA A 201 18.76 -8.67 -18.98
N ASP A 202 19.58 -8.41 -20.01
CA ASP A 202 20.97 -8.88 -20.04
C ASP A 202 21.86 -7.96 -19.19
N ILE A 203 22.02 -8.32 -17.91
CA ILE A 203 22.77 -7.52 -16.94
C ILE A 203 24.23 -7.95 -16.93
N SER A 204 25.13 -7.06 -17.37
CA SER A 204 26.56 -7.24 -17.24
C SER A 204 27.10 -6.45 -16.04
N THR A 205 27.83 -7.11 -15.16
CA THR A 205 28.46 -6.47 -14.00
C THR A 205 29.94 -6.23 -14.26
N THR A 206 30.48 -5.14 -13.72
CA THR A 206 31.93 -4.91 -13.70
C THR A 206 32.60 -5.88 -12.74
N ARG A 207 33.90 -6.11 -12.95
CA ARG A 207 34.68 -6.95 -12.03
C ARG A 207 34.67 -6.40 -10.60
N THR A 208 34.75 -5.08 -10.46
CA THR A 208 34.67 -4.41 -9.16
C THR A 208 33.37 -4.72 -8.42
N TYR A 209 32.25 -4.73 -9.15
CA TYR A 209 30.93 -5.09 -8.58
C TYR A 209 30.88 -6.58 -8.18
N ALA A 210 31.41 -7.47 -9.04
CA ALA A 210 31.43 -8.91 -8.76
C ALA A 210 32.33 -9.27 -7.55
N ASP A 211 33.38 -8.51 -7.33
CA ASP A 211 34.32 -8.69 -6.21
C ASP A 211 33.86 -7.94 -4.93
N LEU A 212 32.72 -7.23 -4.96
CA LEU A 212 32.21 -6.45 -3.82
C LEU A 212 31.72 -7.36 -2.70
N ASP A 213 32.38 -7.31 -1.55
CA ASP A 213 31.89 -7.88 -0.30
C ASP A 213 30.94 -6.87 0.37
N VAL A 214 29.63 -7.09 0.24
CA VAL A 214 28.59 -6.18 0.73
C VAL A 214 28.66 -6.03 2.26
N SER A 215 28.96 -7.11 3.00
CA SER A 215 29.04 -7.06 4.46
C SER A 215 30.22 -6.20 4.90
N ARG A 216 31.37 -6.42 4.29
CA ARG A 216 32.57 -5.61 4.56
C ARG A 216 32.37 -4.15 4.18
N PHE A 217 31.77 -3.87 3.01
CA PHE A 217 31.45 -2.50 2.59
C PHE A 217 30.54 -1.80 3.59
N TYR A 218 29.54 -2.51 4.11
CA TYR A 218 28.62 -1.96 5.10
C TYR A 218 29.31 -1.66 6.42
N ASP A 219 30.16 -2.56 6.91
CA ASP A 219 30.94 -2.36 8.14
C ASP A 219 31.92 -1.16 8.00
N GLU A 220 32.59 -1.02 6.86
CA GLU A 220 33.47 0.12 6.56
C GLU A 220 32.66 1.43 6.48
N LEU A 221 31.45 1.42 5.90
CA LEU A 221 30.55 2.59 5.83
C LEU A 221 30.10 3.04 7.23
N ILE A 222 29.71 2.10 8.09
CA ILE A 222 29.32 2.39 9.48
C ILE A 222 30.50 2.97 10.28
N ALA A 223 31.68 2.41 10.13
CA ALA A 223 32.90 2.91 10.78
C ALA A 223 33.24 4.34 10.33
N ALA A 224 33.24 4.58 9.01
CA ALA A 224 33.49 5.90 8.45
C ALA A 224 32.46 6.95 8.90
N ARG A 225 31.19 6.56 9.01
CA ARG A 225 30.13 7.43 9.52
C ARG A 225 30.34 7.79 11.00
N ALA A 226 30.71 6.81 11.83
CA ALA A 226 31.02 7.04 13.24
C ALA A 226 32.24 7.98 13.42
N GLU A 227 33.27 7.87 12.57
CA GLU A 227 34.42 8.78 12.56
C GLU A 227 34.01 10.22 12.19
N LEU A 228 33.13 10.39 11.22
CA LEU A 228 32.59 11.69 10.81
C LEU A 228 31.79 12.33 11.96
N ASP A 229 30.93 11.58 12.60
CA ASP A 229 30.13 12.04 13.76
C ASP A 229 31.04 12.43 14.93
N ALA A 230 32.10 11.64 15.22
CA ALA A 230 33.07 11.94 16.27
C ALA A 230 33.95 13.16 15.98
N SER A 231 34.16 13.50 14.70
CA SER A 231 34.95 14.67 14.27
C SER A 231 34.20 16.01 14.34
N GLY A 232 32.96 16.01 14.87
CA GLY A 232 32.18 17.24 15.08
C GLY A 232 31.50 17.78 13.83
N GLY A 233 31.19 16.91 12.88
CA GLY A 233 30.33 17.23 11.76
C GLY A 233 28.87 17.37 12.21
N GLU A 234 28.52 18.47 12.90
CA GLU A 234 27.11 18.86 13.07
C GLU A 234 26.52 19.08 11.67
N VAL A 235 25.60 18.20 11.30
CA VAL A 235 24.68 18.45 10.20
C VAL A 235 23.61 19.35 10.78
N ALA A 236 23.67 20.63 10.41
CA ALA A 236 22.61 21.60 10.71
C ALA A 236 21.35 21.28 9.89
#